data_be11476d7ccdc078b2082f32c2db4381
#
_entry.id   be11476d7ccdc078b2082f32c2db4381
#
_cell.length_a   1.000
_cell.length_b   1.000
_cell.length_c   1.000
_cell.angle_alpha   90.00
_cell.angle_beta   90.00
_cell.angle_gamma   90.00
#
_symmetry.space_group_name_H-M   'P 1'
#
loop_
_entity.id
_entity.type
_entity.pdbx_description
1 polymer ?
#
loop_
_entity_poly.entity_id
_entity_poly.type
_entity_poly.pdbx_seq_one_letter_code
_entity_poly.pdbx_strand_id
1 'polypeptide(L)'
;MVYQYTENEGLMHTIQLLLKTPAYDRQVLEKRFHVVSHVHNVMVKHAKKCLVSLNHDSEYLSAKSEYCSLLKKNRLPADEKALKKQLSAAMNTQIQKHGLSEYDFQSYIKVCAKQFRKCLSSQQIQKEATRVWKGVEDVLYGDGKDIHFKKYRDFTTICGKTNTNGAKFNKD
;
A
#
# COMPACT_ATOMS: atom_id res chain seq x y z
N MET A 1 11.45 -23.46 28.24
CA MET A 1 11.74 -22.17 27.53
C MET A 1 11.42 -21.07 28.53
N VAL A 2 12.43 -20.40 29.04
CA VAL A 2 12.33 -19.41 30.12
C VAL A 2 12.14 -18.04 29.48
N TYR A 3 11.08 -17.34 29.85
CA TYR A 3 10.82 -15.97 29.39
C TYR A 3 11.42 -15.00 30.42
N GLN A 4 12.40 -14.19 30.01
CA GLN A 4 12.82 -13.02 30.79
C GLN A 4 11.99 -11.82 30.40
N TYR A 5 11.26 -11.26 31.37
CA TYR A 5 10.62 -9.95 31.25
C TYR A 5 11.64 -8.87 31.57
N THR A 6 11.88 -7.97 30.65
CA THR A 6 12.51 -6.69 30.93
C THR A 6 11.45 -5.62 30.77
N GLU A 7 11.06 -4.99 31.89
CA GLU A 7 10.23 -3.79 31.88
C GLU A 7 11.08 -2.62 31.37
N ASN A 8 10.78 -2.19 30.12
CA ASN A 8 11.19 -0.90 29.63
C ASN A 8 9.95 -0.18 29.14
N GLU A 9 9.63 0.91 29.79
CA GLU A 9 8.52 1.79 29.45
C GLU A 9 8.64 2.30 28.01
N GLY A 10 7.64 2.02 27.17
CA GLY A 10 7.51 2.57 25.82
C GLY A 10 7.86 1.66 24.65
N LEU A 11 8.35 0.44 24.88
CA LEU A 11 8.64 -0.52 23.81
C LEU A 11 7.43 -1.43 23.51
N MET A 12 6.90 -1.35 22.28
CA MET A 12 5.92 -2.34 21.82
C MET A 12 6.63 -3.67 21.58
N HIS A 13 6.30 -4.69 22.35
CA HIS A 13 6.81 -6.04 22.16
C HIS A 13 5.94 -6.81 21.19
N THR A 14 6.56 -7.38 20.15
CA THR A 14 5.89 -8.30 19.23
C THR A 14 6.25 -9.73 19.62
N ILE A 15 5.23 -10.51 19.99
CA ILE A 15 5.39 -11.94 20.30
C ILE A 15 5.02 -12.72 19.04
N GLN A 16 5.94 -13.57 18.55
CA GLN A 16 5.67 -14.52 17.47
C GLN A 16 5.43 -15.90 18.07
N LEU A 17 4.25 -16.46 17.83
CA LEU A 17 3.89 -17.79 18.25
C LEU A 17 3.83 -18.73 17.05
N LEU A 18 4.44 -19.90 17.15
CA LEU A 18 4.34 -20.94 16.15
C LEU A 18 2.96 -21.61 16.29
N LEU A 19 2.10 -21.45 15.30
CA LEU A 19 0.80 -22.12 15.26
C LEU A 19 0.94 -23.56 14.77
N LYS A 20 0.51 -24.50 15.59
CA LYS A 20 0.28 -25.90 15.15
C LYS A 20 -1.12 -25.99 14.59
N THR A 21 -1.25 -25.91 13.28
CA THR A 21 -2.55 -25.96 12.59
C THR A 21 -2.83 -27.37 12.11
N PRO A 22 -4.06 -27.90 12.33
CA PRO A 22 -4.53 -29.14 11.69
C PRO A 22 -4.55 -28.99 10.17
N ALA A 23 -4.55 -30.09 9.45
CA ALA A 23 -4.49 -30.09 7.97
C ALA A 23 -5.63 -29.27 7.33
N TYR A 24 -6.84 -29.32 7.90
CA TYR A 24 -7.98 -28.56 7.44
C TYR A 24 -7.73 -27.04 7.53
N ASP A 25 -7.28 -26.57 8.68
CA ASP A 25 -7.02 -25.13 8.88
C ASP A 25 -5.88 -24.63 7.97
N ARG A 26 -4.89 -25.49 7.72
CA ARG A 26 -3.82 -25.17 6.76
C ARG A 26 -4.38 -24.95 5.36
N GLN A 27 -5.28 -25.79 4.88
CA GLN A 27 -5.93 -25.63 3.58
C GLN A 27 -6.76 -24.33 3.52
N VAL A 28 -7.47 -23.99 4.60
CA VAL A 28 -8.23 -22.75 4.69
C VAL A 28 -7.30 -21.52 4.62
N LEU A 29 -6.17 -21.57 5.33
CA LEU A 29 -5.17 -20.50 5.30
C LEU A 29 -4.52 -20.36 3.92
N GLU A 30 -4.12 -21.45 3.29
CA GLU A 30 -3.57 -21.46 1.93
C GLU A 30 -4.54 -20.84 0.93
N LYS A 31 -5.82 -21.22 0.99
CA LYS A 31 -6.88 -20.59 0.17
C LYS A 31 -6.96 -19.08 0.39
N ARG A 32 -6.86 -18.62 1.65
CA ARG A 32 -6.86 -17.17 1.96
C ARG A 32 -5.64 -16.48 1.38
N PHE A 33 -4.44 -17.06 1.44
CA PHE A 33 -3.23 -16.50 0.84
C PHE A 33 -3.34 -16.42 -0.69
N HIS A 34 -3.93 -17.42 -1.35
CA HIS A 34 -4.22 -17.35 -2.78
C HIS A 34 -5.14 -16.18 -3.12
N VAL A 35 -6.20 -15.97 -2.33
CA VAL A 35 -7.13 -14.86 -2.54
C VAL A 35 -6.47 -13.52 -2.29
N VAL A 36 -5.64 -13.38 -1.24
CA VAL A 36 -4.87 -12.14 -0.98
C VAL A 36 -3.92 -11.83 -2.13
N SER A 37 -3.20 -12.84 -2.64
CA SER A 37 -2.32 -12.68 -3.80
C SER A 37 -3.09 -12.18 -5.03
N HIS A 38 -4.28 -12.73 -5.26
CA HIS A 38 -5.13 -12.29 -6.36
C HIS A 38 -5.59 -10.83 -6.18
N VAL A 39 -6.07 -10.47 -5.00
CA VAL A 39 -6.45 -9.09 -4.65
C VAL A 39 -5.28 -8.13 -4.86
N HIS A 40 -4.10 -8.47 -4.35
CA HIS A 40 -2.88 -7.68 -4.53
C HIS A 40 -2.57 -7.46 -6.02
N ASN A 41 -2.56 -8.52 -6.80
CA ASN A 41 -2.20 -8.46 -8.21
C ASN A 41 -3.23 -7.69 -9.06
N VAL A 42 -4.52 -7.74 -8.71
CA VAL A 42 -5.56 -6.88 -9.31
C VAL A 42 -5.24 -5.41 -9.03
N MET A 43 -4.85 -5.08 -7.79
CA MET A 43 -4.48 -3.72 -7.41
C MET A 43 -3.19 -3.25 -8.10
N VAL A 44 -2.16 -4.11 -8.19
CA VAL A 44 -0.92 -3.80 -8.92
C VAL A 44 -1.21 -3.53 -10.40
N LYS A 45 -2.07 -4.35 -11.03
CA LYS A 45 -2.48 -4.12 -12.43
C LYS A 45 -3.19 -2.78 -12.61
N HIS A 46 -4.08 -2.41 -11.69
CA HIS A 46 -4.75 -1.12 -11.70
C HIS A 46 -3.73 0.02 -11.53
N ALA A 47 -2.88 -0.06 -10.53
CA ALA A 47 -1.84 0.93 -10.25
C ALA A 47 -0.91 1.17 -11.44
N LYS A 48 -0.44 0.10 -12.11
CA LYS A 48 0.39 0.21 -13.32
C LYS A 48 -0.34 0.96 -14.44
N LYS A 49 -1.63 0.73 -14.64
CA LYS A 49 -2.43 1.49 -15.62
C LYS A 49 -2.49 2.97 -15.29
N CYS A 50 -2.75 3.32 -14.03
CA CYS A 50 -2.80 4.71 -13.58
C CYS A 50 -1.44 5.40 -13.71
N LEU A 51 -0.34 4.72 -13.35
CA LEU A 51 1.02 5.24 -13.51
C LEU A 51 1.39 5.44 -14.98
N VAL A 52 1.02 4.52 -15.86
CA VAL A 52 1.23 4.69 -17.31
C VAL A 52 0.44 5.89 -17.82
N SER A 53 -0.82 6.05 -17.43
CA SER A 53 -1.64 7.20 -17.81
C SER A 53 -1.04 8.52 -17.32
N LEU A 54 -0.57 8.59 -16.07
CA LEU A 54 0.10 9.76 -15.51
C LEU A 54 1.39 10.11 -16.26
N ASN A 55 2.19 9.09 -16.63
CA ASN A 55 3.44 9.28 -17.36
C ASN A 55 3.25 9.70 -18.82
N HIS A 56 2.02 9.71 -19.34
CA HIS A 56 1.65 10.28 -20.65
C HIS A 56 0.91 11.62 -20.51
N ASP A 57 0.68 12.11 -19.30
CA ASP A 57 0.03 13.40 -19.07
C ASP A 57 1.03 14.53 -19.27
N SER A 58 0.78 15.39 -20.26
CA SER A 58 1.68 16.50 -20.63
C SER A 58 1.82 17.55 -19.53
N GLU A 59 0.73 17.83 -18.79
CA GLU A 59 0.74 18.80 -17.69
C GLU A 59 1.61 18.28 -16.53
N TYR A 60 1.46 16.99 -16.20
CA TYR A 60 2.32 16.34 -15.20
C TYR A 60 3.78 16.35 -15.59
N LEU A 61 4.10 15.98 -16.83
CA LEU A 61 5.48 15.90 -17.32
C LEU A 61 6.13 17.28 -17.38
N SER A 62 5.41 18.33 -17.83
CA SER A 62 5.89 19.70 -17.85
C SER A 62 6.20 20.19 -16.43
N ALA A 63 5.25 20.06 -15.50
CA ALA A 63 5.44 20.44 -14.10
C ALA A 63 6.60 19.68 -13.44
N LYS A 64 6.74 18.39 -13.69
CA LYS A 64 7.82 17.54 -13.18
C LYS A 64 9.19 17.99 -13.71
N SER A 65 9.29 18.27 -15.01
CA SER A 65 10.54 18.72 -15.64
C SER A 65 11.02 20.03 -15.02
N GLU A 66 10.13 21.00 -14.88
CA GLU A 66 10.42 22.30 -14.29
C GLU A 66 10.76 22.16 -12.79
N TYR A 67 10.02 21.37 -12.03
CA TYR A 67 10.31 21.06 -10.62
C TYR A 67 11.71 20.45 -10.46
N CYS A 68 12.07 19.47 -11.30
CA CYS A 68 13.39 18.85 -11.27
C CYS A 68 14.51 19.84 -11.63
N SER A 69 14.27 20.82 -12.51
CA SER A 69 15.24 21.87 -12.82
C SER A 69 15.54 22.77 -11.62
N LEU A 70 14.50 23.09 -10.83
CA LEU A 70 14.64 23.85 -9.59
C LEU A 70 15.40 23.09 -8.50
N LEU A 71 15.23 21.77 -8.42
CA LEU A 71 15.93 20.94 -7.43
C LEU A 71 17.45 20.91 -7.62
N LYS A 72 17.95 21.13 -8.85
CA LYS A 72 19.38 21.15 -9.15
C LYS A 72 20.08 22.43 -8.68
N LYS A 73 19.33 23.44 -8.27
CA LYS A 73 19.89 24.73 -7.79
C LYS A 73 20.23 24.65 -6.31
N ASN A 74 21.45 24.99 -5.93
CA ASN A 74 21.93 24.95 -4.54
C ASN A 74 21.26 25.96 -3.61
N ARG A 75 20.78 27.11 -4.15
CA ARG A 75 20.01 28.13 -3.41
C ARG A 75 18.86 28.62 -4.27
N LEU A 76 17.67 28.64 -3.71
CA LEU A 76 16.46 29.11 -4.37
C LEU A 76 16.07 30.48 -3.79
N PRO A 77 15.94 31.53 -4.63
CA PRO A 77 15.29 32.80 -4.26
C PRO A 77 13.85 32.59 -3.77
N ALA A 78 13.25 33.58 -3.14
CA ALA A 78 11.90 33.49 -2.58
C ALA A 78 10.86 33.14 -3.66
N ASP A 79 10.98 33.75 -4.84
CA ASP A 79 10.07 33.52 -5.98
C ASP A 79 10.17 32.09 -6.51
N GLU A 80 11.38 31.54 -6.60
CA GLU A 80 11.58 30.14 -7.03
C GLU A 80 11.08 29.12 -5.98
N LYS A 81 11.12 29.47 -4.70
CA LYS A 81 10.49 28.66 -3.65
C LYS A 81 8.96 28.62 -3.78
N ALA A 82 8.36 29.77 -4.10
CA ALA A 82 6.93 29.86 -4.36
C ALA A 82 6.54 29.05 -5.61
N LEU A 83 7.30 29.18 -6.69
CA LEU A 83 7.13 28.41 -7.92
C LEU A 83 7.25 26.89 -7.66
N LYS A 84 8.25 26.46 -6.91
CA LYS A 84 8.42 25.04 -6.52
C LYS A 84 7.18 24.51 -5.80
N LYS A 85 6.59 25.30 -4.91
CA LYS A 85 5.35 24.91 -4.19
C LYS A 85 4.17 24.80 -5.16
N GLN A 86 4.04 25.73 -6.12
CA GLN A 86 2.98 25.69 -7.14
C GLN A 86 3.12 24.46 -8.04
N LEU A 87 4.32 24.15 -8.51
CA LEU A 87 4.59 22.98 -9.35
C LEU A 87 4.29 21.67 -8.60
N SER A 88 4.67 21.58 -7.33
CA SER A 88 4.32 20.43 -6.49
C SER A 88 2.80 20.28 -6.34
N ALA A 89 2.07 21.36 -6.15
CA ALA A 89 0.62 21.34 -6.08
C ALA A 89 -0.02 20.93 -7.43
N ALA A 90 0.49 21.43 -8.54
CA ALA A 90 0.05 21.05 -9.88
C ALA A 90 0.28 19.55 -10.15
N MET A 91 1.46 19.03 -9.82
CA MET A 91 1.76 17.59 -9.92
C MET A 91 0.79 16.75 -9.08
N ASN A 92 0.53 17.14 -7.83
CA ASN A 92 -0.41 16.43 -6.95
C ASN A 92 -1.84 16.45 -7.50
N THR A 93 -2.27 17.54 -8.13
CA THR A 93 -3.58 17.62 -8.79
C THR A 93 -3.69 16.59 -9.92
N GLN A 94 -2.65 16.44 -10.75
CA GLN A 94 -2.65 15.45 -11.81
C GLN A 94 -2.59 14.02 -11.26
N ILE A 95 -1.80 13.76 -10.22
CA ILE A 95 -1.74 12.48 -9.54
C ILE A 95 -3.13 12.06 -9.04
N GLN A 96 -3.88 12.97 -8.40
CA GLN A 96 -5.26 12.72 -7.96
C GLN A 96 -6.21 12.50 -9.13
N LYS A 97 -6.12 13.31 -10.19
CA LYS A 97 -6.93 13.17 -11.41
C LYS A 97 -6.79 11.78 -12.06
N HIS A 98 -5.60 11.19 -11.97
CA HIS A 98 -5.32 9.84 -12.46
C HIS A 98 -5.67 8.73 -11.45
N GLY A 99 -6.37 9.04 -10.36
CA GLY A 99 -6.81 8.05 -9.37
C GLY A 99 -5.66 7.44 -8.57
N LEU A 100 -4.58 8.18 -8.38
CA LEU A 100 -3.40 7.78 -7.64
C LEU A 100 -3.44 8.36 -6.23
N SER A 101 -4.41 7.92 -5.43
CA SER A 101 -4.48 8.17 -3.99
C SER A 101 -4.87 6.92 -3.23
N GLU A 102 -4.57 6.85 -1.93
CA GLU A 102 -4.97 5.72 -1.09
C GLU A 102 -6.50 5.51 -1.10
N TYR A 103 -7.25 6.60 -1.11
CA TYR A 103 -8.71 6.56 -1.14
C TYR A 103 -9.23 5.96 -2.45
N ASP A 104 -8.65 6.32 -3.60
CA ASP A 104 -9.03 5.78 -4.91
C ASP A 104 -8.76 4.28 -4.99
N PHE A 105 -7.62 3.83 -4.46
CA PHE A 105 -7.28 2.41 -4.37
C PHE A 105 -8.26 1.64 -3.49
N GLN A 106 -8.62 2.19 -2.32
CA GLN A 106 -9.61 1.59 -1.45
C GLN A 106 -11.01 1.57 -2.08
N SER A 107 -11.36 2.60 -2.85
CA SER A 107 -12.63 2.70 -3.56
C SER A 107 -12.70 1.71 -4.73
N TYR A 108 -11.66 1.61 -5.52
CA TYR A 108 -11.56 0.64 -6.61
C TYR A 108 -11.72 -0.80 -6.11
N ILE A 109 -11.00 -1.17 -5.06
CA ILE A 109 -11.05 -2.55 -4.56
C ILE A 109 -12.41 -2.90 -3.94
N LYS A 110 -13.17 -1.94 -3.42
CA LYS A 110 -14.53 -2.18 -2.89
C LYS A 110 -15.46 -2.78 -3.96
N VAL A 111 -15.33 -2.34 -5.21
CA VAL A 111 -16.13 -2.85 -6.32
C VAL A 111 -15.76 -4.31 -6.60
N CYS A 112 -14.46 -4.61 -6.63
CA CYS A 112 -13.95 -5.96 -6.91
C CYS A 112 -14.12 -6.91 -5.71
N ALA A 113 -14.24 -6.37 -4.48
CA ALA A 113 -14.19 -7.14 -3.24
C ALA A 113 -15.37 -8.09 -3.01
N LYS A 114 -16.51 -7.88 -3.66
CA LYS A 114 -17.73 -8.70 -3.42
C LYS A 114 -17.46 -10.19 -3.57
N GLN A 115 -16.68 -10.59 -4.57
CA GLN A 115 -16.34 -12.00 -4.84
C GLN A 115 -15.40 -12.63 -3.81
N PHE A 116 -14.65 -11.81 -3.05
CA PHE A 116 -13.65 -12.29 -2.09
C PHE A 116 -14.12 -12.30 -0.65
N ARG A 117 -15.32 -11.76 -0.35
CA ARG A 117 -15.84 -11.62 1.02
C ARG A 117 -16.06 -12.95 1.76
N LYS A 118 -16.17 -14.05 1.04
CA LYS A 118 -16.26 -15.38 1.65
C LYS A 118 -14.94 -15.86 2.28
N CYS A 119 -13.81 -15.30 1.80
CA CYS A 119 -12.47 -15.70 2.23
C CYS A 119 -11.75 -14.62 3.05
N LEU A 120 -12.03 -13.34 2.79
CA LEU A 120 -11.36 -12.20 3.40
C LEU A 120 -12.39 -11.21 3.91
N SER A 121 -12.11 -10.60 5.06
CA SER A 121 -12.89 -9.47 5.55
C SER A 121 -12.64 -8.22 4.69
N SER A 122 -13.60 -7.30 4.69
CA SER A 122 -13.44 -6.01 3.99
C SER A 122 -12.21 -5.22 4.45
N GLN A 123 -11.85 -5.33 5.72
CA GLN A 123 -10.67 -4.66 6.27
C GLN A 123 -9.35 -5.28 5.79
N GLN A 124 -9.28 -6.60 5.65
CA GLN A 124 -8.12 -7.29 5.09
C GLN A 124 -7.92 -6.87 3.63
N ILE A 125 -9.00 -6.78 2.85
CA ILE A 125 -8.97 -6.32 1.46
C ILE A 125 -8.53 -4.86 1.37
N GLN A 126 -9.06 -3.97 2.21
CA GLN A 126 -8.63 -2.56 2.26
C GLN A 126 -7.17 -2.40 2.68
N LYS A 127 -6.71 -3.21 3.64
CA LYS A 127 -5.30 -3.20 4.06
C LYS A 127 -4.36 -3.59 2.93
N GLU A 128 -4.78 -4.52 2.09
CA GLU A 128 -3.98 -4.91 0.93
C GLU A 128 -3.94 -3.80 -0.13
N ALA A 129 -5.04 -3.07 -0.33
CA ALA A 129 -5.04 -1.87 -1.17
C ALA A 129 -4.07 -0.79 -0.65
N THR A 130 -4.06 -0.54 0.67
CA THR A 130 -3.10 0.36 1.31
C THR A 130 -1.65 -0.10 1.12
N ARG A 131 -1.38 -1.42 1.15
CA ARG A 131 -0.03 -1.96 0.89
C ARG A 131 0.45 -1.68 -0.53
N VAL A 132 -0.45 -1.86 -1.51
CA VAL A 132 -0.11 -1.55 -2.90
C VAL A 132 0.07 -0.04 -3.09
N TRP A 133 -0.80 0.77 -2.46
CA TRP A 133 -0.65 2.23 -2.47
C TRP A 133 0.71 2.68 -1.94
N LYS A 134 1.20 2.12 -0.84
CA LYS A 134 2.54 2.44 -0.32
C LYS A 134 3.65 2.19 -1.34
N GLY A 135 3.55 1.11 -2.12
CA GLY A 135 4.49 0.87 -3.21
C GLY A 135 4.38 1.90 -4.34
N VAL A 136 3.16 2.38 -4.63
CA VAL A 136 2.94 3.48 -5.59
C VAL A 136 3.48 4.80 -5.06
N GLU A 137 3.24 5.09 -3.79
CA GLU A 137 3.74 6.28 -3.09
C GLU A 137 5.28 6.33 -3.15
N ASP A 138 5.93 5.20 -2.99
CA ASP A 138 7.38 5.04 -3.11
C ASP A 138 7.88 5.33 -4.53
N VAL A 139 7.13 4.92 -5.56
CA VAL A 139 7.45 5.22 -6.98
C VAL A 139 7.21 6.70 -7.30
N LEU A 140 6.20 7.34 -6.70
CA LEU A 140 5.87 8.74 -6.98
C LEU A 140 6.78 9.74 -6.25
N TYR A 141 7.12 9.45 -5.00
CA TYR A 141 7.75 10.41 -4.08
C TYR A 141 9.05 9.91 -3.45
N GLY A 142 9.36 8.61 -3.56
CA GLY A 142 10.55 7.96 -3.00
C GLY A 142 11.54 7.50 -4.08
N ASP A 143 12.31 6.48 -3.72
CA ASP A 143 13.33 5.88 -4.59
C ASP A 143 12.83 4.63 -5.33
N GLY A 144 11.56 4.32 -5.23
CA GLY A 144 10.92 3.17 -5.87
C GLY A 144 10.92 3.30 -7.40
N LYS A 145 11.31 2.24 -8.11
CA LYS A 145 11.36 2.22 -9.58
C LYS A 145 10.10 1.65 -10.20
N ASP A 146 9.49 0.65 -9.58
CA ASP A 146 8.30 -0.05 -10.08
C ASP A 146 7.58 -0.76 -8.93
N ILE A 147 6.33 -1.13 -9.19
CA ILE A 147 5.51 -1.98 -8.32
C ILE A 147 5.41 -3.38 -8.92
N HIS A 148 5.48 -4.42 -8.08
CA HIS A 148 5.62 -5.78 -8.54
C HIS A 148 4.42 -6.66 -8.18
N PHE A 149 4.08 -7.60 -9.10
CA PHE A 149 3.18 -8.70 -8.80
C PHE A 149 3.82 -9.66 -7.79
N LYS A 150 2.99 -10.25 -6.94
CA LYS A 150 3.43 -11.22 -5.93
C LYS A 150 2.77 -12.58 -6.15
N LYS A 151 3.53 -13.65 -5.96
CA LYS A 151 2.99 -15.01 -5.88
C LYS A 151 2.36 -15.22 -4.51
N TYR A 152 1.45 -16.19 -4.39
CA TYR A 152 0.80 -16.48 -3.10
C TYR A 152 1.81 -16.87 -2.00
N ARG A 153 2.92 -17.52 -2.37
CA ARG A 153 4.01 -17.92 -1.46
C ARG A 153 4.80 -16.74 -0.88
N ASP A 154 4.71 -15.57 -1.52
CA ASP A 154 5.39 -14.36 -1.06
C ASP A 154 4.61 -13.66 0.07
N PHE A 155 3.39 -14.16 0.38
CA PHE A 155 2.57 -13.64 1.46
C PHE A 155 2.78 -14.45 2.72
N THR A 156 3.34 -13.81 3.74
CA THR A 156 3.54 -14.42 5.07
C THR A 156 2.50 -13.98 6.09
N THR A 157 1.75 -12.90 5.78
CA THR A 157 0.79 -12.31 6.72
C THR A 157 -0.45 -11.79 6.02
N ILE A 158 -1.61 -11.97 6.66
CA ILE A 158 -2.87 -11.33 6.30
C ILE A 158 -3.28 -10.45 7.48
N CYS A 159 -3.27 -9.13 7.29
CA CYS A 159 -3.55 -8.18 8.36
C CYS A 159 -4.91 -7.50 8.15
N GLY A 160 -5.63 -7.23 9.23
CA GLY A 160 -6.73 -6.28 9.25
C GLY A 160 -6.25 -4.83 9.31
N LYS A 161 -7.17 -3.88 9.13
CA LYS A 161 -6.86 -2.44 9.18
C LYS A 161 -6.60 -1.96 10.61
N THR A 162 -7.26 -2.56 11.59
CA THR A 162 -7.14 -2.25 13.02
C THR A 162 -7.01 -3.53 13.85
N ASN A 163 -6.35 -3.44 15.00
CA ASN A 163 -6.20 -4.57 15.92
C ASN A 163 -7.53 -5.03 16.54
N THR A 164 -8.52 -4.13 16.63
CA THR A 164 -9.83 -4.43 17.23
C THR A 164 -10.77 -5.21 16.32
N ASN A 165 -10.60 -5.10 14.99
CA ASN A 165 -11.52 -5.68 14.01
C ASN A 165 -10.85 -6.69 13.04
N GLY A 166 -9.54 -6.89 13.14
CA GLY A 166 -8.81 -7.76 12.20
C GLY A 166 -8.86 -9.24 12.54
N ALA A 167 -8.56 -9.57 13.77
CA ALA A 167 -8.64 -10.91 14.34
C ALA A 167 -8.91 -10.78 15.85
N LYS A 168 -9.85 -11.55 16.36
CA LYS A 168 -10.13 -11.64 17.78
C LYS A 168 -9.73 -13.02 18.26
N PHE A 169 -8.99 -13.07 19.35
CA PHE A 169 -8.72 -14.28 20.08
C PHE A 169 -9.83 -14.46 21.11
N ASN A 170 -10.67 -15.48 20.96
CA ASN A 170 -11.61 -15.87 21.99
C ASN A 170 -10.93 -16.95 22.85
N LYS A 171 -10.91 -16.74 24.15
CA LYS A 171 -10.63 -17.82 25.09
C LYS A 171 -11.91 -18.65 25.20
N ASP A 172 -11.91 -19.85 24.65
CA ASP A 172 -12.84 -20.92 24.97
C ASP A 172 -12.24 -21.77 26.07
#